data_26786db62c273d8a7ce9071760c42279
#
_entry.id   26786db62c273d8a7ce9071760c42279
#
_cell.length_a   1.000
_cell.length_b   1.000
_cell.length_c   1.000
_cell.angle_alpha   90.00
_cell.angle_beta   90.00
_cell.angle_gamma   90.00
#
_symmetry.space_group_name_H-M   'P 1'
#
loop_
_entity.id
_entity.type
_entity.pdbx_description
1 polymer ?
#
loop_
_entity_poly.entity_id
_entity_poly.type
_entity_poly.pdbx_seq_one_letter_code
_entity_poly.pdbx_strand_id
1 'polypeptide(L)'
;DGLATCREIKGIPELAQVPVVLLTAKVESEDVIAGIECGADDYITKPFDVEVLRSKVNSLLKRRDEMRRFYTSNSVGAHPEGEKTVKKDDSPSNLFMDAVISTIEKHLDDPSFEAKILADSLNMSLPTLYRKIKLYSDSSILELTRMVRLKKAAELISMQRYSIQEVSEMVGFNDTATFRKRFTEQYGVTPSQYLPGKN
;
A
#
# COMPACT_ATOMS: atom_id res chain seq x y z
N ASP A 1 13.14 -21.98 -2.08
CA ASP A 1 11.78 -22.16 -2.66
C ASP A 1 11.23 -20.76 -2.96
N GLY A 2 10.33 -20.66 -3.94
CA GLY A 2 9.85 -19.36 -4.44
C GLY A 2 9.16 -18.50 -3.38
N LEU A 3 8.54 -19.10 -2.38
CA LEU A 3 7.91 -18.38 -1.26
C LEU A 3 8.95 -17.76 -0.34
N ALA A 4 10.02 -18.48 -0.02
CA ALA A 4 11.12 -17.96 0.78
C ALA A 4 11.81 -16.79 0.05
N THR A 5 12.12 -16.96 -1.23
CA THR A 5 12.69 -15.89 -2.07
C THR A 5 11.79 -14.65 -2.12
N CYS A 6 10.47 -14.84 -2.24
CA CYS A 6 9.51 -13.73 -2.23
C CYS A 6 9.57 -12.97 -0.90
N ARG A 7 9.58 -13.67 0.24
CA ARG A 7 9.70 -13.04 1.57
C ARG A 7 11.00 -12.25 1.70
N GLU A 8 12.12 -12.82 1.26
CA GLU A 8 13.41 -12.15 1.28
C GLU A 8 13.40 -10.88 0.43
N ILE A 9 12.90 -10.94 -0.81
CA ILE A 9 12.78 -9.77 -1.69
C ILE A 9 11.89 -8.70 -1.05
N LYS A 10 10.74 -9.08 -0.52
CA LYS A 10 9.80 -8.14 0.11
C LYS A 10 10.28 -7.62 1.47
N GLY A 11 11.17 -8.35 2.14
CA GLY A 11 11.85 -7.91 3.35
C GLY A 11 12.97 -6.89 3.12
N ILE A 12 13.52 -6.81 1.90
CA ILE A 12 14.52 -5.82 1.53
C ILE A 12 13.81 -4.49 1.24
N PRO A 13 14.10 -3.43 2.01
CA PRO A 13 13.41 -2.14 1.86
C PRO A 13 13.43 -1.57 0.45
N GLU A 14 14.54 -1.71 -0.25
CA GLU A 14 14.75 -1.24 -1.63
C GLU A 14 13.88 -1.98 -2.64
N LEU A 15 13.62 -3.26 -2.40
CA LEU A 15 12.90 -4.16 -3.30
C LEU A 15 11.42 -4.38 -2.89
N ALA A 16 11.02 -3.94 -1.71
CA ALA A 16 9.67 -4.15 -1.18
C ALA A 16 8.56 -3.60 -2.11
N GLN A 17 8.88 -2.60 -2.93
CA GLN A 17 7.94 -2.01 -3.89
C GLN A 17 8.00 -2.68 -5.28
N VAL A 18 8.94 -3.59 -5.52
CA VAL A 18 9.02 -4.30 -6.80
C VAL A 18 7.91 -5.34 -6.86
N PRO A 19 7.05 -5.33 -7.88
CA PRO A 19 6.02 -6.36 -8.03
C PRO A 19 6.65 -7.74 -8.19
N VAL A 20 6.19 -8.70 -7.40
CA VAL A 20 6.63 -10.10 -7.43
C VAL A 20 5.46 -10.98 -7.86
N VAL A 21 5.62 -11.68 -8.98
CA VAL A 21 4.65 -12.66 -9.47
C VAL A 21 5.23 -14.06 -9.29
N LEU A 22 4.52 -14.90 -8.55
CA LEU A 22 4.92 -16.30 -8.35
C LEU A 22 4.42 -17.18 -9.51
N LEU A 23 5.32 -17.96 -10.10
CA LEU A 23 4.97 -18.99 -11.09
C LEU A 23 4.97 -20.36 -10.39
N THR A 24 3.80 -20.95 -10.19
CA THR A 24 3.64 -22.20 -9.42
C THR A 24 3.03 -23.32 -10.25
N ALA A 25 3.44 -24.55 -9.99
CA ALA A 25 2.76 -25.75 -10.50
C ALA A 25 1.60 -26.21 -9.59
N LYS A 26 1.46 -25.60 -8.40
CA LYS A 26 0.50 -25.99 -7.38
C LYS A 26 -0.77 -25.13 -7.46
N VAL A 27 -1.91 -25.78 -7.35
CA VAL A 27 -3.26 -25.19 -7.49
C VAL A 27 -4.02 -25.23 -6.15
N GLU A 28 -3.44 -25.83 -5.11
CA GLU A 28 -4.12 -25.98 -3.83
C GLU A 28 -4.29 -24.64 -3.12
N SER A 29 -5.42 -24.46 -2.47
CA SER A 29 -5.80 -23.20 -1.81
C SER A 29 -4.81 -22.76 -0.73
N GLU A 30 -4.16 -23.71 -0.05
CA GLU A 30 -3.15 -23.44 0.98
C GLU A 30 -1.87 -22.84 0.39
N ASP A 31 -1.41 -23.33 -0.76
CA ASP A 31 -0.23 -22.79 -1.44
C ASP A 31 -0.47 -21.38 -2.01
N VAL A 32 -1.70 -21.11 -2.43
CA VAL A 32 -2.14 -19.77 -2.87
C VAL A 32 -2.12 -18.79 -1.69
N ILE A 33 -2.63 -19.22 -0.54
CA ILE A 33 -2.62 -18.42 0.70
C ILE A 33 -1.18 -18.15 1.14
N ALA A 34 -0.32 -19.17 1.17
CA ALA A 34 1.10 -19.00 1.51
C ALA A 34 1.84 -18.08 0.54
N GLY A 35 1.48 -18.10 -0.76
CA GLY A 35 2.00 -17.19 -1.77
C GLY A 35 1.58 -15.73 -1.53
N ILE A 36 0.37 -15.52 -1.10
CA ILE A 36 -0.16 -14.19 -0.76
C ILE A 36 0.46 -13.69 0.55
N GLU A 37 0.58 -14.55 1.56
CA GLU A 37 1.19 -14.22 2.86
C GLU A 37 2.67 -13.87 2.77
N CYS A 38 3.41 -14.38 1.77
CA CYS A 38 4.80 -13.98 1.56
C CYS A 38 4.94 -12.59 0.92
N GLY A 39 3.84 -11.90 0.61
CA GLY A 39 3.83 -10.56 0.02
C GLY A 39 3.91 -10.56 -1.51
N ALA A 40 3.68 -11.68 -2.20
CA ALA A 40 3.60 -11.71 -3.65
C ALA A 40 2.41 -10.90 -4.16
N ASP A 41 2.62 -10.17 -5.25
CA ASP A 41 1.60 -9.30 -5.84
C ASP A 41 0.64 -10.08 -6.73
N ASP A 42 1.08 -11.20 -7.31
CA ASP A 42 0.23 -12.13 -8.05
C ASP A 42 0.86 -13.52 -8.12
N TYR A 43 0.07 -14.51 -8.55
CA TYR A 43 0.56 -15.84 -8.86
C TYR A 43 -0.05 -16.32 -10.19
N ILE A 44 0.70 -17.16 -10.88
CA ILE A 44 0.28 -17.78 -12.15
C ILE A 44 0.60 -19.26 -12.08
N THR A 45 -0.39 -20.10 -12.36
CA THR A 45 -0.22 -21.54 -12.37
C THR A 45 0.39 -22.02 -13.70
N LYS A 46 1.31 -22.96 -13.61
CA LYS A 46 1.88 -23.65 -14.77
C LYS A 46 0.98 -24.82 -15.20
N PRO A 47 0.74 -25.04 -16.51
CA PRO A 47 1.23 -24.25 -17.65
C PRO A 47 0.46 -22.94 -17.82
N PHE A 48 1.12 -21.87 -18.25
CA PHE A 48 0.53 -20.56 -18.48
C PHE A 48 0.75 -20.06 -19.91
N ASP A 49 -0.16 -19.21 -20.36
CA ASP A 49 -0.02 -18.49 -21.62
C ASP A 49 0.85 -17.22 -21.39
N VAL A 50 1.81 -17.00 -22.30
CA VAL A 50 2.73 -15.86 -22.24
C VAL A 50 1.99 -14.53 -22.35
N GLU A 51 0.91 -14.47 -23.15
CA GLU A 51 0.09 -13.26 -23.29
C GLU A 51 -0.66 -12.94 -21.99
N VAL A 52 -1.13 -13.96 -21.27
CA VAL A 52 -1.76 -13.81 -19.96
C VAL A 52 -0.74 -13.26 -18.94
N LEU A 53 0.49 -13.83 -18.91
CA LEU A 53 1.57 -13.32 -18.06
C LEU A 53 1.88 -11.85 -18.38
N ARG A 54 2.04 -11.52 -19.66
CA ARG A 54 2.35 -10.16 -20.11
C ARG A 54 1.25 -9.15 -19.74
N SER A 55 -0.01 -9.54 -19.93
CA SER A 55 -1.16 -8.73 -19.56
C SER A 55 -1.20 -8.45 -18.05
N LYS A 56 -0.97 -9.46 -17.21
CA LYS A 56 -0.92 -9.32 -15.76
C LYS A 56 0.22 -8.40 -15.31
N VAL A 57 1.43 -8.60 -15.85
CA VAL A 57 2.59 -7.73 -15.51
C VAL A 57 2.31 -6.28 -15.90
N ASN A 58 1.79 -6.04 -17.11
CA ASN A 58 1.45 -4.68 -17.55
C ASN A 58 0.36 -4.05 -16.67
N SER A 59 -0.64 -4.81 -16.27
CA SER A 59 -1.70 -4.35 -15.36
C SER A 59 -1.12 -3.96 -14.00
N LEU A 60 -0.26 -4.78 -13.40
CA LEU A 60 0.39 -4.48 -12.13
C LEU A 60 1.22 -3.19 -12.18
N LEU A 61 1.98 -2.99 -13.26
CA LEU A 61 2.79 -1.79 -13.44
C LEU A 61 1.93 -0.53 -13.62
N LYS A 62 0.90 -0.60 -14.45
CA LYS A 62 0.00 0.54 -14.74
C LYS A 62 -0.75 1.00 -13.49
N ARG A 63 -1.36 0.08 -12.76
CA ARG A 63 -2.15 0.39 -11.56
C ARG A 63 -1.29 0.94 -10.43
N ARG A 64 -0.04 0.46 -10.28
CA ARG A 64 0.92 1.01 -9.35
C ARG A 64 1.21 2.49 -9.65
N ASP A 65 1.38 2.85 -10.91
CA ASP A 65 1.61 4.24 -11.33
C ASP A 65 0.36 5.11 -11.08
N GLU A 66 -0.84 4.58 -11.32
CA GLU A 66 -2.10 5.28 -11.06
C GLU A 66 -2.30 5.52 -9.56
N MET A 67 -2.07 4.51 -8.72
CA MET A 67 -2.14 4.63 -7.27
C MET A 67 -1.12 5.64 -6.73
N ARG A 68 0.11 5.58 -7.21
CA ARG A 68 1.16 6.56 -6.84
C ARG A 68 0.74 7.98 -7.20
N ARG A 69 0.19 8.21 -8.39
CA ARG A 69 -0.32 9.52 -8.82
C ARG A 69 -1.48 9.98 -7.96
N PHE A 70 -2.42 9.11 -7.63
CA PHE A 70 -3.58 9.45 -6.78
C PHE A 70 -3.15 9.92 -5.40
N TYR A 71 -2.20 9.24 -4.76
CA TYR A 71 -1.72 9.62 -3.43
C TYR A 71 -0.75 10.82 -3.46
N THR A 72 -0.02 11.06 -4.54
CA THR A 72 0.81 12.26 -4.71
C THR A 72 -0.03 13.49 -5.06
N SER A 73 -1.02 13.36 -5.93
CA SER A 73 -1.88 14.49 -6.36
C SER A 73 -2.81 14.99 -5.27
N ASN A 74 -3.34 14.11 -4.43
CA ASN A 74 -4.18 14.52 -3.30
C ASN A 74 -3.38 15.10 -2.11
N SER A 75 -2.05 15.12 -2.18
CA SER A 75 -1.17 15.71 -1.17
C SER A 75 -0.82 17.17 -1.50
N VAL A 76 -1.06 17.62 -2.72
CA VAL A 76 -0.88 19.03 -3.10
C VAL A 76 -2.23 19.73 -2.93
N GLY A 77 -2.37 20.47 -1.83
CA GLY A 77 -3.48 21.40 -1.62
C GLY A 77 -3.52 22.44 -2.73
N ALA A 78 -4.15 22.11 -3.84
CA ALA A 78 -4.69 23.07 -4.75
C ALA A 78 -6.21 22.87 -4.73
N HIS A 79 -6.90 23.67 -3.94
CA HIS A 79 -8.26 24.04 -4.28
C HIS A 79 -8.20 24.92 -5.55
N PRO A 80 -8.66 24.45 -6.70
CA PRO A 80 -9.31 25.34 -7.62
C PRO A 80 -10.76 25.42 -7.12
N GLU A 81 -11.21 26.62 -6.84
CA GLU A 81 -12.63 26.93 -6.75
C GLU A 81 -13.35 26.38 -7.98
N GLY A 82 -14.15 25.40 -7.74
CA GLY A 82 -14.95 24.71 -8.75
C GLY A 82 -15.56 23.50 -8.11
N GLU A 83 -16.73 23.66 -7.48
CA GLU A 83 -17.60 22.57 -7.02
C GLU A 83 -17.75 21.52 -8.13
N LYS A 84 -16.90 20.49 -8.11
CA LYS A 84 -17.31 19.17 -8.56
C LYS A 84 -17.49 18.36 -7.29
N THR A 85 -18.73 18.33 -6.81
CA THR A 85 -19.24 17.26 -5.96
C THR A 85 -18.85 15.94 -6.63
N VAL A 86 -17.70 15.39 -6.22
CA VAL A 86 -17.39 14.00 -6.48
C VAL A 86 -18.49 13.26 -5.72
N LYS A 87 -19.52 12.80 -6.45
CA LYS A 87 -20.47 11.83 -5.91
C LYS A 87 -19.64 10.71 -5.35
N LYS A 88 -19.68 10.52 -4.03
CA LYS A 88 -19.16 9.33 -3.37
C LYS A 88 -19.82 8.18 -4.10
N ASP A 89 -19.04 7.47 -4.89
CA ASP A 89 -19.51 6.30 -5.60
C ASP A 89 -19.62 5.20 -4.55
N ASP A 90 -20.84 5.00 -4.04
CA ASP A 90 -21.17 4.02 -2.99
C ASP A 90 -21.07 2.58 -3.51
N SER A 91 -20.17 2.33 -4.47
CA SER A 91 -19.91 0.98 -4.92
C SER A 91 -19.35 0.12 -3.78
N PRO A 92 -19.68 -1.18 -3.71
CA PRO A 92 -19.19 -2.07 -2.66
C PRO A 92 -17.65 -2.12 -2.56
N SER A 93 -16.94 -1.84 -3.67
CA SER A 93 -15.50 -1.72 -3.74
C SER A 93 -14.97 -0.50 -2.97
N ASN A 94 -15.61 0.66 -3.17
CA ASN A 94 -15.19 1.91 -2.51
C ASN A 94 -15.49 1.85 -1.02
N LEU A 95 -16.67 1.37 -0.62
CA LEU A 95 -17.02 1.17 0.79
C LEU A 95 -16.05 0.23 1.52
N PHE A 96 -15.63 -0.84 0.86
CA PHE A 96 -14.65 -1.77 1.42
C PHE A 96 -13.27 -1.12 1.57
N MET A 97 -12.78 -0.43 0.54
CA MET A 97 -11.48 0.24 0.59
C MET A 97 -11.48 1.40 1.59
N ASP A 98 -12.57 2.15 1.71
CA ASP A 98 -12.74 3.18 2.74
C ASP A 98 -12.67 2.59 4.15
N ALA A 99 -13.29 1.41 4.38
CA ALA A 99 -13.21 0.71 5.65
C ALA A 99 -11.76 0.22 5.94
N VAL A 100 -11.05 -0.29 4.94
CA VAL A 100 -9.63 -0.67 5.05
C VAL A 100 -8.79 0.54 5.47
N ILE A 101 -8.89 1.64 4.73
CA ILE A 101 -8.13 2.88 4.99
C ILE A 101 -8.46 3.42 6.38
N SER A 102 -9.73 3.54 6.73
CA SER A 102 -10.16 4.01 8.05
C SER A 102 -9.66 3.13 9.19
N THR A 103 -9.57 1.82 8.97
CA THR A 103 -9.01 0.91 9.99
C THR A 103 -7.51 1.11 10.14
N ILE A 104 -6.77 1.29 9.05
CA ILE A 104 -5.34 1.62 9.10
C ILE A 104 -5.12 2.95 9.81
N GLU A 105 -5.95 3.97 9.53
CA GLU A 105 -5.87 5.29 10.16
C GLU A 105 -6.06 5.23 11.70
N LYS A 106 -6.87 4.31 12.19
CA LYS A 106 -7.06 4.10 13.64
C LYS A 106 -5.87 3.46 14.34
N HIS A 107 -4.98 2.84 13.60
CA HIS A 107 -3.79 2.12 14.08
C HIS A 107 -2.50 2.70 13.51
N LEU A 108 -2.48 4.01 13.19
CA LEU A 108 -1.32 4.66 12.55
C LEU A 108 -0.07 4.60 13.40
N ASP A 109 -0.21 4.82 14.69
CA ASP A 109 0.85 4.87 15.70
C ASP A 109 1.34 3.50 16.17
N ASP A 110 0.64 2.42 15.78
CA ASP A 110 1.02 1.06 16.15
C ASP A 110 1.99 0.45 15.11
N PRO A 111 3.29 0.35 15.43
CA PRO A 111 4.26 -0.25 14.51
C PRO A 111 4.08 -1.76 14.33
N SER A 112 3.32 -2.42 15.23
CA SER A 112 3.00 -3.85 15.15
C SER A 112 1.75 -4.15 14.33
N PHE A 113 1.07 -3.10 13.80
CA PHE A 113 -0.13 -3.29 12.97
C PHE A 113 0.16 -4.12 11.72
N GLU A 114 -0.49 -5.26 11.63
CA GLU A 114 -0.32 -6.25 10.58
C GLU A 114 -1.65 -6.66 9.93
N ALA A 115 -1.57 -7.42 8.83
CA ALA A 115 -2.72 -7.89 8.07
C ALA A 115 -3.75 -8.66 8.91
N LYS A 116 -3.31 -9.37 9.96
CA LYS A 116 -4.20 -10.11 10.85
C LYS A 116 -5.08 -9.16 11.66
N ILE A 117 -4.51 -8.11 12.23
CA ILE A 117 -5.26 -7.08 12.99
C ILE A 117 -6.29 -6.40 12.09
N LEU A 118 -5.90 -6.09 10.85
CA LEU A 118 -6.80 -5.53 9.85
C LEU A 118 -7.96 -6.48 9.52
N ALA A 119 -7.69 -7.78 9.32
CA ALA A 119 -8.70 -8.78 9.04
C ALA A 119 -9.70 -8.93 10.19
N ASP A 120 -9.19 -9.04 11.42
CA ASP A 120 -10.00 -9.15 12.63
C ASP A 120 -10.88 -7.91 12.84
N SER A 121 -10.34 -6.71 12.61
CA SER A 121 -11.07 -5.43 12.72
C SER A 121 -12.20 -5.31 11.68
N LEU A 122 -12.03 -5.93 10.53
CA LEU A 122 -13.03 -5.96 9.46
C LEU A 122 -13.96 -7.19 9.52
N ASN A 123 -13.88 -7.98 10.61
CA ASN A 123 -14.66 -9.21 10.83
C ASN A 123 -14.57 -10.20 9.66
N MET A 124 -13.36 -10.42 9.14
CA MET A 124 -13.14 -11.37 8.05
C MET A 124 -11.89 -12.20 8.27
N SER A 125 -11.82 -13.35 7.61
CA SER A 125 -10.62 -14.17 7.65
C SER A 125 -9.50 -13.52 6.83
N LEU A 126 -8.26 -13.78 7.20
CA LEU A 126 -7.08 -13.27 6.51
C LEU A 126 -7.08 -13.61 5.00
N PRO A 127 -7.41 -14.85 4.57
CA PRO A 127 -7.56 -15.16 3.13
C PRO A 127 -8.64 -14.34 2.43
N THR A 128 -9.75 -14.06 3.13
CA THR A 128 -10.83 -13.24 2.57
C THR A 128 -10.39 -11.79 2.40
N LEU A 129 -9.64 -11.24 3.37
CA LEU A 129 -9.06 -9.91 3.29
C LEU A 129 -8.12 -9.78 2.08
N TYR A 130 -7.16 -10.69 1.94
CA TYR A 130 -6.21 -10.67 0.81
C TYR A 130 -6.93 -10.75 -0.54
N ARG A 131 -7.90 -11.68 -0.67
CA ARG A 131 -8.68 -11.81 -1.90
C ARG A 131 -9.46 -10.55 -2.25
N LYS A 132 -10.09 -9.89 -1.26
CA LYS A 132 -10.83 -8.65 -1.47
C LYS A 132 -9.91 -7.49 -1.81
N ILE A 133 -8.81 -7.32 -1.09
CA ILE A 133 -7.83 -6.28 -1.41
C ILE A 133 -7.31 -6.49 -2.84
N LYS A 134 -6.97 -7.73 -3.22
CA LYS A 134 -6.52 -8.03 -4.58
C LYS A 134 -7.57 -7.77 -5.65
N LEU A 135 -8.85 -7.93 -5.32
CA LEU A 135 -9.96 -7.64 -6.23
C LEU A 135 -10.14 -6.14 -6.48
N TYR A 136 -9.93 -5.32 -5.44
CA TYR A 136 -10.23 -3.89 -5.47
C TYR A 136 -8.99 -2.99 -5.51
N SER A 137 -7.81 -3.55 -5.23
CA SER A 137 -6.51 -2.87 -5.24
C SER A 137 -5.42 -3.86 -5.61
N ASP A 138 -4.44 -3.43 -6.40
CA ASP A 138 -3.24 -4.25 -6.66
C ASP A 138 -2.11 -4.00 -5.67
N SER A 139 -2.34 -3.12 -4.70
CA SER A 139 -1.38 -2.88 -3.64
C SER A 139 -1.46 -3.96 -2.58
N SER A 140 -0.33 -4.37 -2.05
CA SER A 140 -0.29 -5.22 -0.87
C SER A 140 -0.81 -4.46 0.36
N ILE A 141 -1.25 -5.19 1.39
CA ILE A 141 -1.68 -4.59 2.67
C ILE A 141 -0.56 -3.73 3.26
N LEU A 142 0.68 -4.19 3.16
CA LEU A 142 1.85 -3.46 3.64
C LEU A 142 2.06 -2.13 2.88
N GLU A 143 1.87 -2.13 1.57
CA GLU A 143 1.93 -0.90 0.76
C GLU A 143 0.80 0.06 1.09
N LEU A 144 -0.43 -0.44 1.23
CA LEU A 144 -1.57 0.38 1.64
C LEU A 144 -1.32 1.03 3.01
N THR A 145 -0.88 0.24 3.98
CA THR A 145 -0.54 0.76 5.32
C THR A 145 0.54 1.83 5.24
N ARG A 146 1.60 1.60 4.47
CA ARG A 146 2.67 2.58 4.27
C ARG A 146 2.18 3.85 3.61
N MET A 147 1.38 3.76 2.56
CA MET A 147 0.83 4.92 1.87
C MET A 147 -0.05 5.77 2.80
N VAL A 148 -0.91 5.15 3.58
CA VAL A 148 -1.78 5.85 4.55
C VAL A 148 -0.93 6.55 5.62
N ARG A 149 0.09 5.87 6.16
CA ARG A 149 1.04 6.44 7.14
C ARG A 149 1.79 7.64 6.57
N LEU A 150 2.34 7.52 5.37
CA LEU A 150 3.09 8.61 4.74
C LEU A 150 2.20 9.78 4.35
N LYS A 151 0.95 9.54 3.94
CA LYS A 151 -0.03 10.59 3.71
C LYS A 151 -0.30 11.38 5.00
N LYS A 152 -0.54 10.67 6.11
CA LYS A 152 -0.73 11.32 7.42
C LYS A 152 0.50 12.09 7.87
N ALA A 153 1.70 11.53 7.64
CA ALA A 153 2.95 12.22 7.92
C ALA A 153 3.06 13.55 7.15
N ALA A 154 2.70 13.58 5.86
CA ALA A 154 2.71 14.80 5.06
C ALA A 154 1.76 15.87 5.61
N GLU A 155 0.57 15.49 6.09
CA GLU A 155 -0.36 16.39 6.77
C GLU A 155 0.27 16.97 8.05
N LEU A 156 0.85 16.11 8.91
CA LEU A 156 1.48 16.53 10.18
C LEU A 156 2.68 17.45 9.94
N ILE A 157 3.53 17.15 8.96
CA ILE A 157 4.67 18.01 8.58
C ILE A 157 4.17 19.38 8.10
N SER A 158 3.10 19.40 7.31
CA SER A 158 2.50 20.62 6.80
C SER A 158 1.99 21.55 7.90
N MET A 159 1.60 21.00 9.04
CA MET A 159 1.20 21.79 10.22
C MET A 159 2.36 22.50 10.91
N GLN A 160 3.61 22.11 10.67
CA GLN A 160 4.84 22.68 11.23
C GLN A 160 4.87 22.73 12.79
N ARG A 161 4.16 21.80 13.43
CA ARG A 161 4.02 21.74 14.90
C ARG A 161 4.89 20.67 15.55
N TYR A 162 5.34 19.69 14.76
CA TYR A 162 6.03 18.49 15.22
C TYR A 162 7.40 18.39 14.58
N SER A 163 8.36 17.85 15.28
CA SER A 163 9.65 17.46 14.72
C SER A 163 9.48 16.25 13.79
N ILE A 164 10.42 16.05 12.88
CA ILE A 164 10.40 14.90 11.98
C ILE A 164 10.46 13.56 12.73
N GLN A 165 11.11 13.54 13.89
CA GLN A 165 11.15 12.35 14.74
C GLN A 165 9.77 12.07 15.35
N GLU A 166 9.11 13.07 15.93
CA GLU A 166 7.75 12.92 16.48
C GLU A 166 6.77 12.48 15.42
N VAL A 167 6.83 13.07 14.21
CA VAL A 167 5.98 12.64 13.09
C VAL A 167 6.23 11.17 12.75
N SER A 168 7.49 10.74 12.68
CA SER A 168 7.86 9.34 12.39
C SER A 168 7.23 8.38 13.41
N GLU A 169 7.29 8.72 14.69
CA GLU A 169 6.70 7.92 15.78
C GLU A 169 5.16 7.93 15.71
N MET A 170 4.54 9.11 15.52
CA MET A 170 3.09 9.26 15.43
C MET A 170 2.45 8.49 14.28
N VAL A 171 3.21 8.21 13.21
CA VAL A 171 2.73 7.43 12.07
C VAL A 171 3.29 6.00 12.06
N GLY A 172 3.79 5.50 13.18
CA GLY A 172 4.12 4.11 13.43
C GLY A 172 5.35 3.59 12.69
N PHE A 173 6.36 4.41 12.44
CA PHE A 173 7.65 3.94 11.96
C PHE A 173 8.58 3.63 13.14
N ASN A 174 9.21 2.44 13.09
CA ASN A 174 10.16 2.00 14.13
C ASN A 174 11.44 2.84 14.19
N ASP A 175 11.82 3.44 13.07
CA ASP A 175 13.00 4.31 13.02
C ASP A 175 12.83 5.46 12.01
N THR A 176 13.41 6.61 12.36
CA THR A 176 13.32 7.83 11.57
C THR A 176 14.12 7.75 10.24
N ALA A 177 15.13 6.90 10.14
CA ALA A 177 15.91 6.76 8.91
C ALA A 177 15.07 6.07 7.83
N THR A 178 14.40 4.96 8.18
CA THR A 178 13.45 4.28 7.31
C THR A 178 12.31 5.21 6.92
N PHE A 179 11.74 5.96 7.87
CA PHE A 179 10.71 6.96 7.58
C PHE A 179 11.16 7.97 6.53
N ARG A 180 12.33 8.63 6.74
CA ARG A 180 12.87 9.64 5.81
C ARG A 180 13.07 9.07 4.43
N LYS A 181 13.62 7.86 4.31
CA LYS A 181 13.82 7.16 3.05
C LYS A 181 12.49 6.95 2.32
N ARG A 182 11.49 6.37 3.01
CA ARG A 182 10.18 6.07 2.43
C ARG A 182 9.39 7.33 2.06
N PHE A 183 9.51 8.37 2.86
CA PHE A 183 8.89 9.65 2.56
C PHE A 183 9.50 10.27 1.30
N THR A 184 10.83 10.26 1.17
CA THR A 184 11.52 10.79 0.00
C THR A 184 11.20 9.98 -1.26
N GLU A 185 11.11 8.66 -1.15
CA GLU A 185 10.67 7.79 -2.25
C GLU A 185 9.25 8.12 -2.74
N GLN A 186 8.36 8.46 -1.81
CA GLN A 186 6.95 8.75 -2.09
C GLN A 186 6.74 10.16 -2.66
N TYR A 187 7.40 11.16 -2.09
CA TYR A 187 7.15 12.59 -2.38
C TYR A 187 8.26 13.27 -3.19
N GLY A 188 9.37 12.59 -3.46
CA GLY A 188 10.51 13.12 -4.22
C GLY A 188 11.37 14.15 -3.45
N VAL A 189 10.97 14.53 -2.23
CA VAL A 189 11.66 15.47 -1.36
C VAL A 189 11.78 14.92 0.05
N THR A 190 12.77 15.36 0.81
CA THR A 190 12.92 14.94 2.20
C THR A 190 11.80 15.53 3.07
N PRO A 191 11.44 14.87 4.20
CA PRO A 191 10.45 15.41 5.14
C PRO A 191 10.72 16.85 5.58
N SER A 192 12.00 17.21 5.76
CA SER A 192 12.40 18.56 6.19
C SER A 192 12.26 19.62 5.07
N GLN A 193 12.20 19.19 3.82
CA GLN A 193 12.03 20.04 2.65
C GLN A 193 10.60 20.09 2.14
N TYR A 194 9.73 19.23 2.72
CA TYR A 194 8.35 19.15 2.30
C TYR A 194 7.58 20.40 2.74
N LEU A 195 7.26 21.25 1.76
CA LEU A 195 6.43 22.44 1.95
C LEU A 195 5.13 22.27 1.15
N PRO A 196 3.95 22.38 1.79
CA PRO A 196 2.69 22.30 1.06
C PRO A 196 2.63 23.40 -0.01
N GLY A 197 2.40 23.01 -1.26
CA GLY A 197 2.19 23.96 -2.37
C GLY A 197 3.42 24.34 -3.20
N LYS A 198 4.55 23.63 -3.10
CA LYS A 198 5.76 23.88 -3.93
C LYS A 198 6.11 22.78 -4.93
N ASN A 199 5.21 21.83 -5.22
CA ASN A 199 5.39 20.87 -6.32
C ASN A 199 4.24 20.95 -7.31
#